data_8f66d5e3b80938b0dcf4a5214202497a
#
_entry.id   8f66d5e3b80938b0dcf4a5214202497a
#
_cell.length_a   1.000
_cell.length_b   1.000
_cell.length_c   1.000
_cell.angle_alpha   90.00
_cell.angle_beta   90.00
_cell.angle_gamma   90.00
#
_symmetry.space_group_name_H-M   'P 1'
#
loop_
_entity.id
_entity.type
_entity.pdbx_description
1 polymer ?
#
loop_
_entity_poly.entity_id
_entity_poly.type
_entity_poly.pdbx_seq_one_letter_code
_entity_poly.pdbx_strand_id
1 'polypeptide(L)'
;MAVRDEHYKMKLKLSVIAWILASSPAVFALDLQEAYARAQQNDPNWQANVLQYQADQLNLGIASGNLLPTVSLSGNVTRKNQSVNNSESEGLPAEFGELQSSSTTSRQVALTARQPLFRWDAWQGYKQVKTSVELSEVNLRLQKQQHILQVAEAYFNVLRQQSLTTAYLQEEQALSEQLRMMNAKLKEGLVARSEVSEANAQYQSAQANRISTQVQLVLAQEQLAQLIGPYQENLAVLRNDFQFQKPVPSDMQSWTELAQSQNLNILQARLQKRYSEDAKRVEQAALYPQVEAVGTYGYLKQSPATIMSSNGDFDQIGVEVNWNLFSGGRTQKSIRQAGVNVQKSEAQLDAAIRKANTDVKQSFMQVETDQAKLNARKAAMDSSEIVSQASRAQYQEGLKTMVDVLLAQRNAFSAKTDYLNAKYDYLLHVLQLQASVGQLTEKELAELNAWLIEYDSPQSL
;
A
#
# COMPACT_ATOMS: atom_id res chain seq x y z
N MET A 1 -10.06 66.19 -23.19
CA MET A 1 -10.77 65.31 -22.26
C MET A 1 -10.21 63.89 -22.34
N ALA A 2 -8.90 63.71 -22.67
CA ALA A 2 -8.28 62.42 -22.93
C ALA A 2 -7.01 62.12 -22.11
N VAL A 3 -6.65 62.94 -21.11
CA VAL A 3 -5.40 62.82 -20.33
C VAL A 3 -5.66 62.32 -18.89
N ARG A 4 -6.90 62.13 -18.49
CA ARG A 4 -7.26 61.73 -17.10
C ARG A 4 -7.46 60.25 -16.88
N ASP A 5 -7.55 59.44 -17.96
CA ASP A 5 -7.81 58.00 -17.87
C ASP A 5 -6.54 57.10 -17.81
N GLU A 6 -5.39 57.59 -18.25
CA GLU A 6 -4.17 56.81 -18.20
C GLU A 6 -3.51 56.71 -16.80
N HIS A 7 -3.67 57.75 -15.98
CA HIS A 7 -3.14 57.72 -14.60
C HIS A 7 -3.90 56.79 -13.65
N TYR A 8 -5.17 56.50 -13.95
CA TYR A 8 -5.95 55.55 -13.12
C TYR A 8 -5.65 54.09 -13.45
N LYS A 9 -5.36 53.79 -14.70
CA LYS A 9 -4.96 52.42 -15.14
C LYS A 9 -3.56 52.04 -14.70
N MET A 10 -2.66 53.01 -14.52
CA MET A 10 -1.29 52.76 -14.06
C MET A 10 -1.22 52.57 -12.55
N LYS A 11 -2.10 53.22 -11.75
CA LYS A 11 -2.17 52.99 -10.29
C LYS A 11 -2.83 51.65 -9.93
N LEU A 12 -3.76 51.15 -10.75
CA LEU A 12 -4.36 49.84 -10.53
C LEU A 12 -3.39 48.68 -10.86
N LYS A 13 -2.49 48.83 -11.82
CA LYS A 13 -1.48 47.81 -12.15
C LYS A 13 -0.34 47.75 -11.14
N LEU A 14 0.00 48.86 -10.47
CA LEU A 14 1.03 48.83 -9.40
C LEU A 14 0.48 48.27 -8.07
N SER A 15 -0.81 48.42 -7.77
CA SER A 15 -1.37 47.80 -6.56
C SER A 15 -1.59 46.29 -6.64
N VAL A 16 -1.78 45.72 -7.84
CA VAL A 16 -1.88 44.25 -8.05
C VAL A 16 -0.52 43.61 -7.99
N ILE A 17 0.55 44.28 -8.45
CA ILE A 17 1.91 43.77 -8.37
C ILE A 17 2.45 43.81 -6.92
N ALA A 18 2.04 44.78 -6.11
CA ALA A 18 2.43 44.87 -4.70
C ALA A 18 1.75 43.82 -3.81
N TRP A 19 0.61 43.24 -4.21
CA TRP A 19 -0.07 42.17 -3.47
C TRP A 19 0.50 40.76 -3.77
N ILE A 20 1.18 40.56 -4.90
CA ILE A 20 1.82 39.27 -5.26
C ILE A 20 3.19 39.10 -4.58
N LEU A 21 3.81 40.19 -4.11
CA LEU A 21 5.12 40.18 -3.43
C LEU A 21 5.04 40.01 -1.89
N ALA A 22 3.84 39.99 -1.30
CA ALA A 22 3.64 39.91 0.15
C ALA A 22 3.23 38.50 0.67
N SER A 23 3.09 37.50 -0.19
CA SER A 23 2.93 36.13 0.21
C SER A 23 4.25 35.38 -0.01
N SER A 24 5.30 35.69 0.78
CA SER A 24 6.33 34.72 1.07
C SER A 24 5.61 33.56 1.74
N PRO A 25 5.58 32.34 1.18
CA PRO A 25 5.09 31.21 1.92
C PRO A 25 5.98 31.15 3.17
N ALA A 26 5.40 31.27 4.35
CA ALA A 26 6.08 30.87 5.56
C ALA A 26 6.51 29.43 5.29
N VAL A 27 7.81 29.18 5.21
CA VAL A 27 8.38 27.84 5.06
C VAL A 27 8.13 27.15 6.39
N PHE A 28 6.92 26.64 6.58
CA PHE A 28 6.63 25.75 7.71
C PHE A 28 7.46 24.49 7.55
N ALA A 29 8.02 24.00 8.63
CA ALA A 29 8.69 22.71 8.62
C ALA A 29 7.68 21.63 8.17
N LEU A 30 8.13 20.74 7.30
CA LEU A 30 7.31 19.61 6.84
C LEU A 30 7.01 18.69 8.02
N ASP A 31 5.77 18.61 8.44
CA ASP A 31 5.32 17.74 9.50
C ASP A 31 4.89 16.34 8.96
N LEU A 32 4.64 15.40 9.87
CA LEU A 32 4.31 14.01 9.52
C LEU A 32 2.95 13.91 8.80
N GLN A 33 1.98 14.76 9.15
CA GLN A 33 0.66 14.75 8.54
C GLN A 33 0.71 15.29 7.12
N GLU A 34 1.46 16.37 6.89
CA GLU A 34 1.68 16.92 5.55
C GLU A 34 2.52 15.96 4.69
N ALA A 35 3.55 15.32 5.27
CA ALA A 35 4.32 14.28 4.58
C ALA A 35 3.42 13.13 4.10
N TYR A 36 2.49 12.68 4.94
CA TYR A 36 1.52 11.65 4.55
C TYR A 36 0.54 12.15 3.46
N ALA A 37 0.05 13.37 3.56
CA ALA A 37 -0.83 13.96 2.55
C ALA A 37 -0.12 14.08 1.18
N ARG A 38 1.16 14.47 1.17
CA ARG A 38 1.99 14.48 -0.04
C ARG A 38 2.22 13.06 -0.58
N ALA A 39 2.46 12.08 0.29
CA ALA A 39 2.63 10.68 -0.12
C ALA A 39 1.37 10.12 -0.77
N GLN A 40 0.18 10.44 -0.27
CA GLN A 40 -1.08 10.05 -0.92
C GLN A 40 -1.22 10.56 -2.35
N GLN A 41 -0.61 11.70 -2.66
CA GLN A 41 -0.67 12.32 -4.00
C GLN A 41 0.47 11.87 -4.91
N ASN A 42 1.65 11.59 -4.35
CA ASN A 42 2.87 11.37 -5.13
C ASN A 42 3.34 9.90 -5.19
N ASP A 43 2.93 9.04 -4.23
CA ASP A 43 3.36 7.63 -4.26
C ASP A 43 2.61 6.84 -5.36
N PRO A 44 3.33 6.39 -6.42
CA PRO A 44 2.71 5.62 -7.50
C PRO A 44 2.13 4.28 -7.02
N ASN A 45 2.72 3.65 -5.99
CA ASN A 45 2.23 2.38 -5.46
C ASN A 45 0.89 2.56 -4.75
N TRP A 46 0.76 3.63 -3.97
CA TRP A 46 -0.52 3.98 -3.35
C TRP A 46 -1.59 4.28 -4.40
N GLN A 47 -1.27 5.09 -5.41
CA GLN A 47 -2.19 5.39 -6.52
C GLN A 47 -2.61 4.12 -7.26
N ALA A 48 -1.67 3.19 -7.52
CA ALA A 48 -1.97 1.91 -8.15
C ALA A 48 -2.97 1.07 -7.32
N ASN A 49 -2.82 1.04 -5.99
CA ASN A 49 -3.75 0.34 -5.10
C ASN A 49 -5.17 0.96 -5.13
N VAL A 50 -5.27 2.29 -5.16
CA VAL A 50 -6.55 3.00 -5.27
C VAL A 50 -7.22 2.70 -6.62
N LEU A 51 -6.47 2.77 -7.71
CA LEU A 51 -6.96 2.46 -9.06
C LEU A 51 -7.37 0.99 -9.21
N GLN A 52 -6.64 0.06 -8.57
CA GLN A 52 -7.03 -1.35 -8.53
C GLN A 52 -8.40 -1.54 -7.86
N TYR A 53 -8.62 -0.90 -6.72
CA TYR A 53 -9.93 -0.94 -6.06
C TYR A 53 -11.04 -0.35 -6.93
N GLN A 54 -10.79 0.77 -7.63
CA GLN A 54 -11.75 1.34 -8.57
C GLN A 54 -12.06 0.38 -9.73
N ALA A 55 -11.05 -0.30 -10.26
CA ALA A 55 -11.24 -1.32 -11.30
C ALA A 55 -12.07 -2.51 -10.76
N ASP A 56 -11.79 -2.94 -9.52
CA ASP A 56 -12.55 -4.03 -8.89
C ASP A 56 -14.03 -3.66 -8.65
N GLN A 57 -14.32 -2.40 -8.31
CA GLN A 57 -15.70 -1.90 -8.19
C GLN A 57 -16.49 -2.01 -9.49
N LEU A 58 -15.84 -1.78 -10.65
CA LEU A 58 -16.50 -1.91 -11.97
C LEU A 58 -16.94 -3.35 -12.27
N ASN A 59 -16.29 -4.36 -11.66
CA ASN A 59 -16.68 -5.76 -11.82
C ASN A 59 -18.14 -6.01 -11.36
N LEU A 60 -18.65 -5.22 -10.41
CA LEU A 60 -20.05 -5.32 -10.00
C LEU A 60 -21.01 -4.93 -11.14
N GLY A 61 -20.70 -3.85 -11.87
CA GLY A 61 -21.42 -3.43 -13.06
C GLY A 61 -21.36 -4.48 -14.17
N ILE A 62 -20.16 -5.03 -14.41
CA ILE A 62 -19.95 -6.11 -15.39
C ILE A 62 -20.77 -7.35 -15.01
N ALA A 63 -20.75 -7.75 -13.75
CA ALA A 63 -21.53 -8.91 -13.29
C ALA A 63 -23.05 -8.68 -13.37
N SER A 64 -23.52 -7.46 -13.09
CA SER A 64 -24.94 -7.11 -13.27
C SER A 64 -25.35 -7.10 -14.73
N GLY A 65 -24.44 -6.78 -15.66
CA GLY A 65 -24.66 -6.85 -17.10
C GLY A 65 -25.08 -8.24 -17.58
N ASN A 66 -24.64 -9.31 -16.90
CA ASN A 66 -25.07 -10.68 -17.21
C ASN A 66 -26.55 -10.97 -16.90
N LEU A 67 -27.24 -10.06 -16.22
CA LEU A 67 -28.65 -10.12 -15.89
C LEU A 67 -29.50 -9.20 -16.79
N LEU A 68 -28.85 -8.36 -17.60
CA LEU A 68 -29.49 -7.37 -18.47
C LEU A 68 -29.61 -7.92 -19.90
N PRO A 69 -30.47 -7.32 -20.76
CA PRO A 69 -30.60 -7.71 -22.14
C PRO A 69 -29.33 -7.42 -22.92
N THR A 70 -28.96 -8.34 -23.80
CA THR A 70 -27.88 -8.16 -24.77
C THR A 70 -28.44 -8.07 -26.18
N VAL A 71 -27.90 -7.16 -26.99
CA VAL A 71 -28.24 -7.00 -28.40
C VAL A 71 -26.98 -7.20 -29.22
N SER A 72 -27.05 -8.11 -30.19
CA SER A 72 -25.93 -8.42 -31.09
C SER A 72 -26.35 -8.38 -32.55
N LEU A 73 -25.52 -7.80 -33.41
CA LEU A 73 -25.64 -7.87 -34.86
C LEU A 73 -24.63 -8.91 -35.40
N SER A 74 -25.12 -9.88 -36.15
CA SER A 74 -24.27 -10.90 -36.76
C SER A 74 -24.46 -10.90 -38.26
N GLY A 75 -23.37 -11.14 -39.00
CA GLY A 75 -23.41 -11.35 -40.44
C GLY A 75 -22.55 -12.55 -40.80
N ASN A 76 -23.11 -13.48 -41.58
CA ASN A 76 -22.36 -14.62 -42.08
C ASN A 76 -22.56 -14.84 -43.57
N VAL A 77 -21.53 -15.35 -44.24
CA VAL A 77 -21.59 -15.83 -45.61
C VAL A 77 -21.06 -17.26 -45.59
N THR A 78 -21.94 -18.20 -45.94
CA THR A 78 -21.59 -19.63 -45.94
C THR A 78 -21.77 -20.20 -47.32
N ARG A 79 -20.77 -20.87 -47.85
CA ARG A 79 -20.89 -21.67 -49.08
C ARG A 79 -20.93 -23.15 -48.70
N LYS A 80 -22.04 -23.78 -48.99
CA LYS A 80 -22.25 -25.20 -48.79
C LYS A 80 -22.20 -25.92 -50.10
N ASN A 81 -21.28 -26.85 -50.27
CA ASN A 81 -21.24 -27.78 -51.40
C ASN A 81 -21.78 -29.11 -50.91
N GLN A 82 -22.86 -29.58 -51.49
CA GLN A 82 -23.46 -30.85 -51.13
C GLN A 82 -23.44 -31.75 -52.37
N SER A 83 -22.74 -32.87 -52.31
CA SER A 83 -22.79 -33.94 -53.30
C SER A 83 -23.64 -35.07 -52.72
N VAL A 84 -24.61 -35.52 -53.48
CA VAL A 84 -25.44 -36.67 -53.12
C VAL A 84 -24.98 -37.83 -53.98
N ASN A 85 -24.39 -38.87 -53.37
CA ASN A 85 -24.04 -40.12 -54.07
C ASN A 85 -25.32 -40.99 -54.07
N ASN A 86 -26.06 -40.94 -55.20
CA ASN A 86 -27.19 -41.79 -55.37
C ASN A 86 -26.72 -43.14 -55.96
N SER A 87 -26.35 -44.07 -55.11
CA SER A 87 -26.15 -45.46 -55.49
C SER A 87 -27.47 -46.29 -55.53
N GLU A 88 -28.63 -45.71 -55.10
CA GLU A 88 -29.89 -46.43 -55.00
C GLU A 88 -31.14 -45.73 -55.60
N SER A 89 -30.94 -44.75 -56.48
CA SER A 89 -32.11 -44.08 -57.12
C SER A 89 -32.36 -44.51 -58.59
N GLU A 90 -32.41 -45.78 -58.83
CA GLU A 90 -33.02 -46.31 -60.04
C GLU A 90 -34.56 -46.15 -59.94
N GLY A 91 -35.11 -45.07 -60.54
CA GLY A 91 -36.58 -44.94 -60.66
C GLY A 91 -37.16 -43.56 -60.34
N LEU A 92 -36.39 -42.54 -60.06
CA LEU A 92 -36.89 -41.16 -59.86
C LEU A 92 -36.98 -40.43 -61.23
N PRO A 93 -38.05 -39.63 -61.48
CA PRO A 93 -38.14 -38.82 -62.70
C PRO A 93 -36.97 -37.85 -62.85
N ALA A 94 -36.52 -37.55 -64.06
CA ALA A 94 -35.37 -36.71 -64.36
C ALA A 94 -35.44 -35.29 -63.74
N GLU A 95 -36.62 -34.82 -63.40
CA GLU A 95 -36.85 -33.54 -62.68
C GLU A 95 -36.24 -33.52 -61.27
N PHE A 96 -36.00 -34.69 -60.63
CA PHE A 96 -35.34 -34.82 -59.34
C PHE A 96 -33.82 -35.06 -59.48
N GLY A 97 -33.33 -35.26 -60.70
CA GLY A 97 -31.88 -35.51 -60.92
C GLY A 97 -30.99 -34.31 -60.78
N GLU A 98 -31.52 -33.08 -60.82
CA GLU A 98 -30.75 -31.84 -60.57
C GLU A 98 -30.38 -31.63 -59.09
N LEU A 99 -30.88 -32.45 -58.16
CA LEU A 99 -30.49 -32.39 -56.73
C LEU A 99 -29.16 -33.08 -56.46
N GLN A 100 -28.49 -33.60 -57.45
CA GLN A 100 -27.34 -34.51 -57.31
C GLN A 100 -26.02 -33.81 -56.88
N SER A 101 -25.87 -32.52 -57.14
CA SER A 101 -24.74 -31.75 -56.64
C SER A 101 -25.10 -30.25 -56.62
N SER A 102 -25.27 -29.68 -55.47
CA SER A 102 -25.61 -28.26 -55.31
C SER A 102 -24.57 -27.50 -54.54
N SER A 103 -24.12 -26.36 -55.10
CA SER A 103 -23.34 -25.38 -54.37
C SER A 103 -24.25 -24.20 -54.05
N THR A 104 -24.54 -24.01 -52.74
CA THR A 104 -25.40 -22.93 -52.27
C THR A 104 -24.57 -21.93 -51.48
N THR A 105 -24.64 -20.66 -51.79
CA THR A 105 -24.08 -19.58 -50.98
C THR A 105 -25.20 -18.90 -50.21
N SER A 106 -25.16 -18.99 -48.91
CA SER A 106 -26.06 -18.32 -47.96
C SER A 106 -25.41 -17.06 -47.40
N ARG A 107 -26.11 -15.95 -47.45
CA ARG A 107 -25.73 -14.67 -46.84
C ARG A 107 -26.85 -14.31 -45.85
N GLN A 108 -26.46 -14.10 -44.56
CA GLN A 108 -27.39 -13.76 -43.53
C GLN A 108 -26.88 -12.57 -42.73
N VAL A 109 -27.78 -11.64 -42.43
CA VAL A 109 -27.56 -10.58 -41.43
C VAL A 109 -28.70 -10.67 -40.45
N ALA A 110 -28.39 -10.72 -39.15
CA ALA A 110 -29.39 -10.84 -38.08
C ALA A 110 -29.06 -9.98 -36.89
N LEU A 111 -30.07 -9.28 -36.36
CA LEU A 111 -30.07 -8.59 -35.09
C LEU A 111 -30.79 -9.51 -34.08
N THR A 112 -30.03 -9.88 -33.03
CA THR A 112 -30.57 -10.77 -31.98
C THR A 112 -30.53 -10.05 -30.64
N ALA A 113 -31.66 -9.99 -29.96
CA ALA A 113 -31.81 -9.54 -28.58
C ALA A 113 -32.04 -10.74 -27.68
N ARG A 114 -31.26 -10.89 -26.60
CA ARG A 114 -31.41 -11.94 -25.59
C ARG A 114 -31.62 -11.30 -24.23
N GLN A 115 -32.68 -11.68 -23.49
CA GLN A 115 -32.95 -11.26 -22.12
C GLN A 115 -32.97 -12.48 -21.23
N PRO A 116 -32.04 -12.59 -20.25
CA PRO A 116 -32.11 -13.58 -19.21
C PRO A 116 -33.40 -13.43 -18.39
N LEU A 117 -34.21 -14.48 -18.31
CA LEU A 117 -35.41 -14.53 -17.46
C LEU A 117 -35.12 -15.27 -16.16
N PHE A 118 -34.38 -16.36 -16.25
CA PHE A 118 -33.91 -17.12 -15.08
C PHE A 118 -32.49 -17.64 -15.32
N ARG A 119 -31.53 -16.97 -14.70
CA ARG A 119 -30.09 -17.29 -14.75
C ARG A 119 -29.57 -17.34 -13.33
N TRP A 120 -29.83 -18.47 -12.64
CA TRP A 120 -29.43 -18.65 -11.25
C TRP A 120 -27.92 -18.59 -11.08
N ASP A 121 -27.13 -19.07 -12.04
CA ASP A 121 -25.70 -18.96 -12.15
C ASP A 121 -25.23 -17.49 -12.19
N ALA A 122 -25.82 -16.67 -13.03
CA ALA A 122 -25.50 -15.24 -13.14
C ALA A 122 -25.85 -14.49 -11.83
N TRP A 123 -26.98 -14.84 -11.20
CA TRP A 123 -27.38 -14.26 -9.92
C TRP A 123 -26.43 -14.62 -8.78
N GLN A 124 -25.97 -15.88 -8.67
CA GLN A 124 -24.98 -16.30 -7.69
C GLN A 124 -23.59 -15.70 -8.02
N GLY A 125 -23.24 -15.61 -9.31
CA GLY A 125 -22.03 -14.92 -9.78
C GLY A 125 -22.01 -13.46 -9.37
N TYR A 126 -23.12 -12.73 -9.52
CA TYR A 126 -23.25 -11.35 -9.05
C TYR A 126 -23.00 -11.22 -7.53
N LYS A 127 -23.56 -12.15 -6.72
CA LYS A 127 -23.31 -12.17 -5.27
C LYS A 127 -21.84 -12.45 -4.94
N GLN A 128 -21.21 -13.38 -5.65
CA GLN A 128 -19.78 -13.68 -5.49
C GLN A 128 -18.91 -12.47 -5.81
N VAL A 129 -19.21 -11.76 -6.91
CA VAL A 129 -18.49 -10.52 -7.29
C VAL A 129 -18.70 -9.44 -6.24
N LYS A 130 -19.90 -9.30 -5.66
CA LYS A 130 -20.14 -8.37 -4.55
C LYS A 130 -19.23 -8.67 -3.36
N THR A 131 -19.11 -9.92 -2.95
CA THR A 131 -18.18 -10.33 -1.89
C THR A 131 -16.72 -10.09 -2.29
N SER A 132 -16.35 -10.24 -3.56
CA SER A 132 -15.03 -9.90 -4.09
C SER A 132 -14.72 -8.41 -3.98
N VAL A 133 -15.69 -7.53 -4.24
CA VAL A 133 -15.53 -6.07 -4.09
C VAL A 133 -15.37 -5.68 -2.61
N GLU A 134 -16.16 -6.30 -1.71
CA GLU A 134 -16.01 -6.13 -0.25
C GLU A 134 -14.60 -6.56 0.20
N LEU A 135 -14.06 -7.65 -0.36
CA LEU A 135 -12.69 -8.13 -0.11
C LEU A 135 -11.63 -7.12 -0.61
N SER A 136 -11.83 -6.56 -1.80
CA SER A 136 -10.95 -5.56 -2.38
C SER A 136 -10.93 -4.26 -1.56
N GLU A 137 -12.07 -3.85 -0.97
CA GLU A 137 -12.14 -2.72 -0.04
C GLU A 137 -11.27 -2.96 1.21
N VAL A 138 -11.36 -4.16 1.80
CA VAL A 138 -10.53 -4.50 2.96
C VAL A 138 -9.05 -4.55 2.59
N ASN A 139 -8.71 -5.02 1.40
CA ASN A 139 -7.35 -4.99 0.88
C ASN A 139 -6.83 -3.54 0.76
N LEU A 140 -7.64 -2.62 0.23
CA LEU A 140 -7.26 -1.20 0.17
C LEU A 140 -7.03 -0.61 1.58
N ARG A 141 -7.86 -0.97 2.57
CA ARG A 141 -7.68 -0.53 3.97
C ARG A 141 -6.38 -1.08 4.57
N LEU A 142 -6.01 -2.33 4.28
CA LEU A 142 -4.71 -2.92 4.67
C LEU A 142 -3.55 -2.17 4.02
N GLN A 143 -3.63 -1.89 2.72
CA GLN A 143 -2.62 -1.11 2.00
C GLN A 143 -2.51 0.33 2.56
N LYS A 144 -3.63 0.95 2.96
CA LYS A 144 -3.64 2.26 3.61
C LYS A 144 -2.87 2.25 4.94
N GLN A 145 -3.11 1.26 5.80
CA GLN A 145 -2.36 1.11 7.04
C GLN A 145 -0.86 0.91 6.79
N GLN A 146 -0.52 0.07 5.81
CA GLN A 146 0.87 -0.16 5.44
C GLN A 146 1.54 1.09 4.88
N HIS A 147 0.82 1.89 4.08
CA HIS A 147 1.31 3.15 3.55
C HIS A 147 1.55 4.19 4.66
N ILE A 148 0.65 4.28 5.67
CA ILE A 148 0.86 5.12 6.86
C ILE A 148 2.15 4.72 7.59
N LEU A 149 2.36 3.40 7.80
CA LEU A 149 3.59 2.91 8.46
C LEU A 149 4.84 3.23 7.65
N GLN A 150 4.83 3.02 6.34
CA GLN A 150 5.95 3.31 5.46
C GLN A 150 6.35 4.79 5.49
N VAL A 151 5.36 5.69 5.42
CA VAL A 151 5.63 7.14 5.49
C VAL A 151 6.18 7.53 6.86
N ALA A 152 5.58 7.02 7.95
CA ALA A 152 6.06 7.29 9.30
C ALA A 152 7.48 6.74 9.52
N GLU A 153 7.78 5.53 9.04
CA GLU A 153 9.11 4.92 9.11
C GLU A 153 10.15 5.74 8.35
N ALA A 154 9.85 6.14 7.11
CA ALA A 154 10.73 6.98 6.31
C ALA A 154 10.97 8.35 6.98
N TYR A 155 9.91 9.00 7.48
CA TYR A 155 9.98 10.28 8.17
C TYR A 155 10.84 10.21 9.44
N PHE A 156 10.54 9.28 10.34
CA PHE A 156 11.30 9.11 11.58
C PHE A 156 12.71 8.60 11.34
N ASN A 157 12.96 7.87 10.26
CA ASN A 157 14.31 7.48 9.88
C ASN A 157 15.17 8.70 9.47
N VAL A 158 14.61 9.67 8.73
CA VAL A 158 15.32 10.93 8.44
C VAL A 158 15.66 11.65 9.74
N LEU A 159 14.72 11.82 10.66
CA LEU A 159 14.95 12.47 11.96
C LEU A 159 16.00 11.73 12.81
N ARG A 160 15.98 10.39 12.79
CA ARG A 160 16.98 9.54 13.44
C ARG A 160 18.38 9.82 12.88
N GLN A 161 18.54 9.76 11.55
CA GLN A 161 19.82 9.97 10.91
C GLN A 161 20.32 11.42 11.08
N GLN A 162 19.43 12.38 11.10
CA GLN A 162 19.75 13.79 11.38
C GLN A 162 20.28 13.94 12.82
N SER A 163 19.60 13.34 13.81
CA SER A 163 20.00 13.36 15.21
C SER A 163 21.36 12.68 15.43
N LEU A 164 21.57 11.52 14.78
CA LEU A 164 22.86 10.81 14.83
C LEU A 164 23.98 11.58 14.14
N THR A 165 23.73 12.18 12.97
CA THR A 165 24.72 13.00 12.26
C THR A 165 25.15 14.20 13.11
N THR A 166 24.22 14.87 13.78
CA THR A 166 24.51 15.97 14.69
C THR A 166 25.35 15.49 15.89
N ALA A 167 25.01 14.34 16.47
CA ALA A 167 25.76 13.75 17.58
C ALA A 167 27.20 13.40 17.15
N TYR A 168 27.39 12.74 16.00
CA TYR A 168 28.73 12.42 15.46
C TYR A 168 29.53 13.67 15.09
N LEU A 169 28.91 14.75 14.62
CA LEU A 169 29.55 16.00 14.38
C LEU A 169 30.11 16.63 15.69
N GLN A 170 29.28 16.60 16.75
CA GLN A 170 29.68 17.07 18.08
C GLN A 170 30.84 16.24 18.64
N GLU A 171 30.84 14.91 18.48
CA GLU A 171 31.94 14.03 18.88
C GLU A 171 33.20 14.33 18.12
N GLU A 172 33.18 14.45 16.81
CA GLU A 172 34.33 14.78 15.97
C GLU A 172 34.94 16.12 16.39
N GLN A 173 34.11 17.14 16.63
CA GLN A 173 34.55 18.45 17.09
C GLN A 173 35.25 18.37 18.45
N ALA A 174 34.67 17.65 19.41
CA ALA A 174 35.25 17.46 20.74
C ALA A 174 36.62 16.74 20.68
N LEU A 175 36.69 15.66 19.87
CA LEU A 175 37.96 14.90 19.68
C LEU A 175 39.00 15.67 18.89
N SER A 176 38.62 16.52 17.94
CA SER A 176 39.51 17.42 17.22
C SER A 176 40.18 18.43 18.17
N GLU A 177 39.38 19.07 19.05
CA GLU A 177 39.90 19.98 20.07
C GLU A 177 40.84 19.25 21.02
N GLN A 178 40.52 18.05 21.44
CA GLN A 178 41.35 17.24 22.30
C GLN A 178 42.68 16.86 21.64
N LEU A 179 42.65 16.41 20.38
CA LEU A 179 43.88 16.14 19.61
C LEU A 179 44.75 17.38 19.49
N ARG A 180 44.15 18.56 19.26
CA ARG A 180 44.88 19.83 19.22
C ARG A 180 45.59 20.14 20.54
N MET A 181 44.88 19.94 21.68
CA MET A 181 45.48 20.09 23.02
C MET A 181 46.61 19.10 23.26
N MET A 182 46.47 17.84 22.86
CA MET A 182 47.53 16.83 23.03
C MET A 182 48.74 17.15 22.19
N ASN A 183 48.60 17.61 20.96
CA ASN A 183 49.70 18.05 20.13
C ASN A 183 50.44 19.25 20.74
N ALA A 184 49.73 20.20 21.35
CA ALA A 184 50.35 21.31 22.06
C ALA A 184 51.19 20.82 23.27
N LYS A 185 50.60 19.96 24.12
CA LYS A 185 51.32 19.36 25.27
C LYS A 185 52.53 18.52 24.87
N LEU A 186 52.45 17.80 23.73
CA LEU A 186 53.60 17.05 23.21
C LEU A 186 54.76 17.97 22.83
N LYS A 187 54.48 19.13 22.21
CA LYS A 187 55.52 20.13 21.90
C LYS A 187 56.27 20.65 23.14
N GLU A 188 55.53 20.75 24.25
CA GLU A 188 56.09 21.15 25.54
C GLU A 188 56.71 19.97 26.33
N GLY A 189 56.69 18.73 25.76
CA GLY A 189 57.22 17.54 26.41
C GLY A 189 56.38 17.02 27.58
N LEU A 190 55.12 17.45 27.71
CA LEU A 190 54.23 17.14 28.84
C LEU A 190 53.44 15.83 28.68
N VAL A 191 53.42 15.26 27.49
CA VAL A 191 52.71 13.99 27.19
C VAL A 191 53.55 13.13 26.26
N ALA A 192 53.30 11.82 26.27
CA ALA A 192 53.93 10.85 25.40
C ALA A 192 53.37 10.89 23.96
N ARG A 193 54.16 10.49 22.96
CA ARG A 193 53.71 10.32 21.58
C ARG A 193 52.55 9.30 21.46
N SER A 194 52.54 8.29 22.29
CA SER A 194 51.47 7.27 22.33
C SER A 194 50.11 7.89 22.64
N GLU A 195 50.03 8.87 23.56
CA GLU A 195 48.77 9.54 23.93
C GLU A 195 48.21 10.39 22.77
N VAL A 196 49.11 11.07 22.01
CA VAL A 196 48.73 11.80 20.81
C VAL A 196 48.25 10.85 19.72
N SER A 197 48.91 9.69 19.55
CA SER A 197 48.49 8.67 18.57
C SER A 197 47.13 8.08 18.91
N GLU A 198 46.85 7.85 20.18
CA GLU A 198 45.51 7.37 20.66
C GLU A 198 44.42 8.42 20.40
N ALA A 199 44.66 9.69 20.77
CA ALA A 199 43.72 10.78 20.49
C ALA A 199 43.49 10.96 18.97
N ASN A 200 44.53 10.82 18.15
CA ASN A 200 44.36 10.85 16.70
C ASN A 200 43.56 9.67 16.14
N ALA A 201 43.76 8.45 16.67
CA ALA A 201 43.00 7.29 16.27
C ALA A 201 41.49 7.46 16.56
N GLN A 202 41.15 8.01 17.74
CA GLN A 202 39.76 8.29 18.12
C GLN A 202 39.14 9.38 17.21
N TYR A 203 39.90 10.47 16.96
CA TYR A 203 39.45 11.52 16.02
C TYR A 203 39.18 10.98 14.63
N GLN A 204 40.07 10.16 14.04
CA GLN A 204 39.90 9.57 12.72
C GLN A 204 38.69 8.61 12.70
N SER A 205 38.47 7.87 13.77
CA SER A 205 37.29 6.99 13.92
C SER A 205 35.99 7.79 13.95
N ALA A 206 35.92 8.86 14.73
CA ALA A 206 34.76 9.75 14.81
C ALA A 206 34.46 10.43 13.45
N GLN A 207 35.53 10.88 12.76
CA GLN A 207 35.39 11.44 11.41
C GLN A 207 34.81 10.42 10.42
N ALA A 208 35.29 9.18 10.44
CA ALA A 208 34.76 8.11 9.58
C ALA A 208 33.30 7.81 9.88
N ASN A 209 32.91 7.76 11.16
CA ASN A 209 31.50 7.54 11.59
C ASN A 209 30.59 8.70 11.14
N ARG A 210 31.04 9.96 11.30
CA ARG A 210 30.26 11.12 10.82
C ARG A 210 30.01 11.06 9.30
N ILE A 211 31.08 10.77 8.52
CA ILE A 211 30.95 10.63 7.05
C ILE A 211 29.94 9.53 6.71
N SER A 212 30.05 8.36 7.36
CA SER A 212 29.12 7.25 7.15
C SER A 212 27.67 7.65 7.47
N THR A 213 27.44 8.30 8.62
CA THR A 213 26.08 8.70 9.04
C THR A 213 25.52 9.80 8.14
N GLN A 214 26.36 10.70 7.62
CA GLN A 214 25.94 11.72 6.66
C GLN A 214 25.43 11.08 5.35
N VAL A 215 26.07 10.01 4.87
CA VAL A 215 25.58 9.24 3.71
C VAL A 215 24.24 8.58 4.04
N GLN A 216 24.09 8.00 5.25
CA GLN A 216 22.82 7.40 5.68
C GLN A 216 21.69 8.44 5.76
N LEU A 217 22.00 9.68 6.17
CA LEU A 217 21.03 10.76 6.16
C LEU A 217 20.55 11.09 4.75
N VAL A 218 21.46 11.22 3.78
CA VAL A 218 21.09 11.46 2.38
C VAL A 218 20.24 10.32 1.83
N LEU A 219 20.60 9.07 2.11
CA LEU A 219 19.80 7.90 1.68
C LEU A 219 18.41 7.89 2.32
N ALA A 220 18.31 8.25 3.60
CA ALA A 220 17.00 8.36 4.27
C ALA A 220 16.15 9.49 3.67
N GLN A 221 16.74 10.62 3.33
CA GLN A 221 16.05 11.72 2.65
C GLN A 221 15.53 11.30 1.27
N GLU A 222 16.34 10.58 0.50
CA GLU A 222 15.91 10.04 -0.81
C GLU A 222 14.78 9.02 -0.67
N GLN A 223 14.81 8.16 0.36
CA GLN A 223 13.72 7.21 0.65
C GLN A 223 12.42 7.92 0.99
N LEU A 224 12.48 9.00 1.76
CA LEU A 224 11.31 9.82 2.04
C LEU A 224 10.83 10.53 0.76
N ALA A 225 11.74 11.13 -0.01
CA ALA A 225 11.43 11.80 -1.27
C ALA A 225 10.79 10.86 -2.30
N GLN A 226 11.14 9.58 -2.29
CA GLN A 226 10.50 8.58 -3.15
C GLN A 226 8.99 8.45 -2.86
N LEU A 227 8.57 8.63 -1.61
CA LEU A 227 7.17 8.54 -1.19
C LEU A 227 6.42 9.86 -1.37
N ILE A 228 7.02 10.99 -0.91
CA ILE A 228 6.33 12.29 -0.84
C ILE A 228 6.62 13.21 -2.02
N GLY A 229 7.52 12.82 -2.92
CA GLY A 229 8.09 13.69 -3.94
C GLY A 229 9.28 14.52 -3.41
N PRO A 230 10.00 15.22 -4.31
CA PRO A 230 11.12 16.09 -3.91
C PRO A 230 10.67 17.16 -2.92
N TYR A 231 11.43 17.37 -1.86
CA TYR A 231 11.18 18.39 -0.85
C TYR A 231 12.48 19.11 -0.46
N GLN A 232 12.40 20.34 0.01
CA GLN A 232 13.52 21.17 0.47
C GLN A 232 13.32 21.72 1.88
N GLU A 233 12.13 21.53 2.43
CA GLU A 233 11.75 21.97 3.77
C GLU A 233 12.46 21.15 4.84
N ASN A 234 12.77 21.76 5.98
CA ASN A 234 13.20 21.01 7.16
C ASN A 234 12.03 20.21 7.71
N LEU A 235 12.32 19.02 8.25
CA LEU A 235 11.29 18.22 8.92
C LEU A 235 11.03 18.78 10.32
N ALA A 236 9.78 18.74 10.74
CA ALA A 236 9.40 19.01 12.12
C ALA A 236 9.99 17.91 13.04
N VAL A 237 10.57 18.33 14.17
CA VAL A 237 11.28 17.46 15.10
C VAL A 237 10.41 17.12 16.31
N LEU A 238 10.68 15.97 16.95
CA LEU A 238 9.97 15.57 18.16
C LEU A 238 10.38 16.48 19.33
N ARG A 239 9.40 17.02 20.03
CA ARG A 239 9.59 17.85 21.22
C ARG A 239 10.42 17.13 22.29
N ASN A 240 11.26 17.85 22.99
CA ASN A 240 12.12 17.30 24.05
C ASN A 240 11.31 16.88 25.30
N ASP A 241 10.13 17.46 25.53
CA ASP A 241 9.23 17.13 26.63
C ASP A 241 8.22 16.02 26.29
N PHE A 242 8.38 15.34 25.14
CA PHE A 242 7.55 14.20 24.76
C PHE A 242 7.59 13.12 25.84
N GLN A 243 6.41 12.78 26.36
CA GLN A 243 6.27 11.73 27.36
C GLN A 243 5.91 10.40 26.70
N PHE A 244 6.79 9.44 26.85
CA PHE A 244 6.58 8.07 26.38
C PHE A 244 5.60 7.35 27.32
N GLN A 245 4.32 7.33 26.93
CA GLN A 245 3.24 6.77 27.74
C GLN A 245 3.05 5.28 27.45
N LYS A 246 2.55 4.54 28.46
CA LYS A 246 2.13 3.16 28.22
C LYS A 246 0.98 3.10 27.20
N PRO A 247 0.90 2.03 26.40
CA PRO A 247 -0.23 1.86 25.50
C PRO A 247 -1.55 1.80 26.29
N VAL A 248 -2.60 2.42 25.73
CA VAL A 248 -3.93 2.42 26.32
C VAL A 248 -4.85 1.62 25.39
N PRO A 249 -5.51 0.58 25.91
CA PRO A 249 -5.50 0.00 27.25
C PRO A 249 -4.15 -0.59 27.67
N SER A 250 -3.89 -0.65 29.00
CA SER A 250 -2.60 -1.10 29.55
C SER A 250 -2.47 -2.61 29.71
N ASP A 251 -3.50 -3.37 29.36
CA ASP A 251 -3.52 -4.83 29.46
C ASP A 251 -3.56 -5.51 28.10
N MET A 252 -2.82 -6.60 27.97
CA MET A 252 -2.69 -7.39 26.74
C MET A 252 -4.03 -8.02 26.30
N GLN A 253 -4.91 -8.36 27.26
CA GLN A 253 -6.17 -9.02 26.96
C GLN A 253 -7.09 -8.12 26.16
N SER A 254 -7.24 -6.86 26.56
CA SER A 254 -8.03 -5.86 25.83
C SER A 254 -7.53 -5.67 24.38
N TRP A 255 -6.22 -5.63 24.16
CA TRP A 255 -5.65 -5.55 22.81
C TRP A 255 -5.95 -6.79 21.98
N THR A 256 -5.94 -7.98 22.59
CA THR A 256 -6.30 -9.24 21.89
C THR A 256 -7.78 -9.26 21.50
N GLU A 257 -8.67 -8.76 22.34
CA GLU A 257 -10.11 -8.64 22.05
C GLU A 257 -10.39 -7.61 20.95
N LEU A 258 -9.71 -6.47 20.99
CA LEU A 258 -9.75 -5.48 19.89
C LEU A 258 -9.31 -6.10 18.55
N ALA A 259 -8.23 -6.88 18.55
CA ALA A 259 -7.76 -7.54 17.35
C ALA A 259 -8.80 -8.53 16.79
N GLN A 260 -9.43 -9.34 17.63
CA GLN A 260 -10.44 -10.30 17.16
C GLN A 260 -11.66 -9.63 16.49
N SER A 261 -11.99 -8.39 16.90
CA SER A 261 -13.11 -7.64 16.35
C SER A 261 -12.74 -6.74 15.18
N GLN A 262 -11.55 -6.14 15.15
CA GLN A 262 -11.21 -5.04 14.24
C GLN A 262 -10.02 -5.34 13.31
N ASN A 263 -9.23 -6.40 13.56
CA ASN A 263 -8.07 -6.70 12.74
C ASN A 263 -8.47 -6.98 11.28
N LEU A 264 -7.87 -6.23 10.36
CA LEU A 264 -8.20 -6.28 8.94
C LEU A 264 -7.81 -7.62 8.29
N ASN A 265 -6.76 -8.30 8.76
CA ASN A 265 -6.37 -9.61 8.23
C ASN A 265 -7.41 -10.69 8.61
N ILE A 266 -8.00 -10.61 9.81
CA ILE A 266 -9.10 -11.50 10.20
C ILE A 266 -10.34 -11.20 9.35
N LEU A 267 -10.66 -9.93 9.13
CA LEU A 267 -11.79 -9.53 8.28
C LEU A 267 -11.58 -10.00 6.83
N GLN A 268 -10.38 -9.84 6.28
CA GLN A 268 -10.00 -10.35 4.96
C GLN A 268 -10.22 -11.86 4.87
N ALA A 269 -9.74 -12.63 5.85
CA ALA A 269 -9.91 -14.08 5.88
C ALA A 269 -11.39 -14.52 6.00
N ARG A 270 -12.23 -13.77 6.76
CA ARG A 270 -13.67 -14.00 6.83
C ARG A 270 -14.36 -13.78 5.48
N LEU A 271 -14.01 -12.70 4.79
CA LEU A 271 -14.53 -12.41 3.46
C LEU A 271 -14.04 -13.42 2.43
N GLN A 272 -12.80 -13.89 2.52
CA GLN A 272 -12.26 -14.94 1.67
C GLN A 272 -13.03 -16.26 1.85
N LYS A 273 -13.39 -16.63 3.09
CA LYS A 273 -14.26 -17.78 3.35
C LYS A 273 -15.64 -17.58 2.71
N ARG A 274 -16.26 -16.40 2.90
CA ARG A 274 -17.56 -16.08 2.28
C ARG A 274 -17.48 -16.12 0.75
N TYR A 275 -16.43 -15.60 0.15
CA TYR A 275 -16.20 -15.71 -1.30
C TYR A 275 -16.14 -17.16 -1.78
N SER A 276 -15.49 -18.04 -1.02
CA SER A 276 -15.45 -19.48 -1.33
C SER A 276 -16.80 -20.17 -1.17
N GLU A 277 -17.64 -19.73 -0.20
CA GLU A 277 -19.02 -20.17 -0.05
C GLU A 277 -19.91 -19.73 -1.22
N ASP A 278 -19.74 -18.47 -1.67
CA ASP A 278 -20.47 -17.95 -2.84
C ASP A 278 -20.00 -18.68 -4.12
N ALA A 279 -18.70 -18.96 -4.29
CA ALA A 279 -18.18 -19.79 -5.38
C ALA A 279 -18.82 -21.19 -5.41
N LYS A 280 -19.00 -21.82 -4.25
CA LYS A 280 -19.71 -23.10 -4.16
C LYS A 280 -21.17 -22.97 -4.63
N ARG A 281 -21.84 -21.86 -4.28
CA ARG A 281 -23.22 -21.60 -4.74
C ARG A 281 -23.30 -21.39 -6.25
N VAL A 282 -22.28 -20.76 -6.86
CA VAL A 282 -22.17 -20.63 -8.33
C VAL A 282 -22.05 -22.02 -8.97
N GLU A 283 -21.20 -22.91 -8.44
CA GLU A 283 -21.09 -24.29 -8.95
C GLU A 283 -22.40 -25.09 -8.77
N GLN A 284 -23.11 -24.88 -7.68
CA GLN A 284 -24.43 -25.48 -7.44
C GLN A 284 -25.50 -24.96 -8.40
N ALA A 285 -25.35 -23.72 -8.88
CA ALA A 285 -26.29 -23.13 -9.83
C ALA A 285 -26.32 -23.85 -11.19
N ALA A 286 -25.25 -24.57 -11.54
CA ALA A 286 -25.22 -25.42 -12.74
C ALA A 286 -26.24 -26.60 -12.72
N LEU A 287 -26.87 -26.87 -11.56
CA LEU A 287 -27.95 -27.85 -11.45
C LEU A 287 -29.34 -27.30 -11.88
N TYR A 288 -29.46 -25.99 -12.06
CA TYR A 288 -30.72 -25.33 -12.41
C TYR A 288 -30.79 -25.04 -13.91
N PRO A 289 -32.00 -24.99 -14.48
CA PRO A 289 -32.18 -24.57 -15.85
C PRO A 289 -31.83 -23.10 -16.05
N GLN A 290 -31.44 -22.76 -17.27
CA GLN A 290 -31.27 -21.38 -17.73
C GLN A 290 -32.44 -21.07 -18.67
N VAL A 291 -33.11 -19.93 -18.48
CA VAL A 291 -34.25 -19.50 -19.28
C VAL A 291 -33.98 -18.11 -19.82
N GLU A 292 -34.05 -17.97 -21.13
CA GLU A 292 -33.83 -16.70 -21.84
C GLU A 292 -34.98 -16.42 -22.83
N ALA A 293 -35.42 -15.17 -22.91
CA ALA A 293 -36.23 -14.70 -24.02
C ALA A 293 -35.29 -14.28 -25.16
N VAL A 294 -35.58 -14.72 -26.36
CA VAL A 294 -34.78 -14.43 -27.54
C VAL A 294 -35.67 -13.84 -28.63
N GLY A 295 -35.29 -12.69 -29.16
CA GLY A 295 -35.90 -12.08 -30.34
C GLY A 295 -34.82 -11.91 -31.42
N THR A 296 -35.11 -12.35 -32.63
CA THR A 296 -34.21 -12.19 -33.78
C THR A 296 -34.95 -11.59 -34.96
N TYR A 297 -34.41 -10.56 -35.56
CA TYR A 297 -34.83 -10.01 -36.81
C TYR A 297 -33.66 -10.05 -37.79
N GLY A 298 -33.90 -10.55 -39.01
CA GLY A 298 -32.82 -10.69 -39.98
C GLY A 298 -33.24 -10.78 -41.44
N TYR A 299 -32.24 -10.79 -42.31
CA TYR A 299 -32.39 -11.01 -43.72
C TYR A 299 -31.54 -12.19 -44.16
N LEU A 300 -32.10 -13.12 -44.92
CA LEU A 300 -31.44 -14.28 -45.47
C LEU A 300 -31.52 -14.25 -47.00
N LYS A 301 -30.39 -14.44 -47.68
CA LYS A 301 -30.32 -14.61 -49.14
C LYS A 301 -29.49 -15.83 -49.50
N GLN A 302 -30.09 -16.75 -50.24
CA GLN A 302 -29.46 -17.94 -50.79
C GLN A 302 -29.30 -17.82 -52.30
N SER A 303 -28.15 -18.23 -52.87
CA SER A 303 -27.87 -18.22 -54.29
C SER A 303 -27.12 -19.50 -54.69
N PRO A 304 -27.55 -20.25 -55.71
CA PRO A 304 -28.78 -20.03 -56.46
C PRO A 304 -30.04 -20.21 -55.61
N ALA A 305 -31.11 -19.50 -55.94
CA ALA A 305 -32.42 -19.70 -55.31
C ALA A 305 -32.99 -21.04 -55.76
N THR A 306 -33.35 -21.90 -54.84
CA THR A 306 -34.05 -23.16 -55.12
C THR A 306 -35.52 -23.00 -54.72
N ILE A 307 -36.38 -23.88 -55.21
CA ILE A 307 -37.83 -23.88 -54.89
C ILE A 307 -38.05 -23.96 -53.37
N MET A 308 -37.10 -24.49 -52.61
CA MET A 308 -37.15 -24.61 -51.16
C MET A 308 -36.34 -23.50 -50.40
N SER A 309 -35.69 -22.54 -51.15
CA SER A 309 -34.92 -21.47 -50.47
C SER A 309 -35.83 -20.30 -50.10
N SER A 310 -35.91 -19.99 -48.82
CA SER A 310 -36.60 -18.81 -48.30
C SER A 310 -35.63 -17.62 -48.33
N ASN A 311 -35.83 -16.72 -49.29
CA ASN A 311 -35.06 -15.45 -49.39
C ASN A 311 -35.94 -14.31 -48.86
N GLY A 312 -35.47 -13.51 -47.97
CA GLY A 312 -36.21 -12.35 -47.43
C GLY A 312 -35.92 -12.08 -45.97
N ASP A 313 -36.73 -11.19 -45.44
CA ASP A 313 -36.75 -10.85 -44.02
C ASP A 313 -37.38 -11.98 -43.20
N PHE A 314 -36.89 -12.17 -41.99
CA PHE A 314 -37.48 -13.08 -41.03
C PHE A 314 -37.46 -12.47 -39.62
N ASP A 315 -38.45 -12.75 -38.83
CA ASP A 315 -38.46 -12.43 -37.40
C ASP A 315 -38.83 -13.69 -36.60
N GLN A 316 -38.25 -13.76 -35.43
CA GLN A 316 -38.44 -14.87 -34.51
C GLN A 316 -38.46 -14.34 -33.08
N ILE A 317 -39.46 -14.70 -32.29
CA ILE A 317 -39.53 -14.45 -30.85
C ILE A 317 -39.80 -15.78 -30.17
N GLY A 318 -39.04 -16.05 -29.12
CA GLY A 318 -39.17 -17.32 -28.40
C GLY A 318 -38.58 -17.26 -26.99
N VAL A 319 -38.84 -18.32 -26.25
CA VAL A 319 -38.18 -18.58 -24.95
C VAL A 319 -37.32 -19.83 -25.11
N GLU A 320 -36.05 -19.69 -24.81
CA GLU A 320 -35.08 -20.78 -24.84
C GLU A 320 -34.85 -21.27 -23.42
N VAL A 321 -34.99 -22.60 -23.20
CA VAL A 321 -34.69 -23.25 -21.93
C VAL A 321 -33.55 -24.23 -22.16
N ASN A 322 -32.43 -23.99 -21.46
CA ASN A 322 -31.28 -24.88 -21.49
C ASN A 322 -31.09 -25.51 -20.10
N TRP A 323 -31.15 -26.82 -20.02
CA TRP A 323 -30.99 -27.57 -18.78
C TRP A 323 -30.08 -28.76 -18.99
N ASN A 324 -28.90 -28.70 -18.40
CA ASN A 324 -27.92 -29.77 -18.48
C ASN A 324 -28.23 -30.84 -17.42
N LEU A 325 -28.96 -31.88 -17.78
CA LEU A 325 -29.40 -32.93 -16.84
C LEU A 325 -28.26 -33.86 -16.42
N PHE A 326 -27.27 -34.09 -17.30
CA PHE A 326 -26.13 -34.96 -17.03
C PHE A 326 -24.87 -34.50 -17.77
N SER A 327 -23.81 -34.31 -17.05
CA SER A 327 -22.51 -33.82 -17.53
C SER A 327 -21.36 -34.81 -17.30
N GLY A 328 -21.66 -36.13 -17.30
CA GLY A 328 -20.62 -37.15 -17.02
C GLY A 328 -20.04 -37.08 -15.59
N GLY A 329 -20.81 -36.58 -14.61
CA GLY A 329 -20.38 -36.45 -13.22
C GLY A 329 -19.50 -35.22 -12.93
N ARG A 330 -19.22 -34.36 -13.95
CA ARG A 330 -18.37 -33.16 -13.81
C ARG A 330 -18.95 -32.19 -12.78
N THR A 331 -20.23 -31.84 -12.90
CA THR A 331 -20.91 -30.89 -12.00
C THR A 331 -20.81 -31.32 -10.54
N GLN A 332 -21.02 -32.60 -10.22
CA GLN A 332 -20.88 -33.12 -8.87
C GLN A 332 -19.44 -33.03 -8.33
N LYS A 333 -18.46 -33.23 -9.20
CA LYS A 333 -17.05 -33.09 -8.82
C LYS A 333 -16.64 -31.63 -8.60
N SER A 334 -17.13 -30.68 -9.45
CA SER A 334 -16.91 -29.25 -9.25
C SER A 334 -17.53 -28.77 -7.94
N ILE A 335 -18.77 -29.14 -7.63
CA ILE A 335 -19.42 -28.79 -6.36
C ILE A 335 -18.64 -29.36 -5.17
N ARG A 336 -18.15 -30.61 -5.28
CA ARG A 336 -17.33 -31.21 -4.22
C ARG A 336 -15.99 -30.50 -4.05
N GLN A 337 -15.33 -30.14 -5.14
CA GLN A 337 -14.09 -29.36 -5.14
C GLN A 337 -14.30 -28.00 -4.48
N ALA A 338 -15.39 -27.28 -4.84
CA ALA A 338 -15.75 -26.01 -4.21
C ALA A 338 -16.01 -26.19 -2.69
N GLY A 339 -16.63 -27.31 -2.30
CA GLY A 339 -16.82 -27.66 -0.88
C GLY A 339 -15.49 -27.84 -0.13
N VAL A 340 -14.50 -28.47 -0.73
CA VAL A 340 -13.15 -28.59 -0.16
C VAL A 340 -12.44 -27.22 -0.08
N ASN A 341 -12.66 -26.36 -1.07
CA ASN A 341 -12.13 -24.98 -1.04
C ASN A 341 -12.74 -24.14 0.11
N VAL A 342 -14.01 -24.35 0.47
CA VAL A 342 -14.62 -23.75 1.67
C VAL A 342 -13.92 -24.24 2.93
N GLN A 343 -13.68 -25.54 3.09
CA GLN A 343 -12.95 -26.08 4.24
C GLN A 343 -11.51 -25.55 4.32
N LYS A 344 -10.84 -25.41 3.16
CA LYS A 344 -9.52 -24.78 3.08
C LYS A 344 -9.54 -23.32 3.58
N SER A 345 -10.51 -22.52 3.14
CA SER A 345 -10.62 -21.13 3.56
C SER A 345 -11.03 -20.96 5.02
N GLU A 346 -11.76 -21.94 5.58
CA GLU A 346 -12.05 -22.01 7.01
C GLU A 346 -10.77 -22.27 7.84
N ALA A 347 -9.95 -23.22 7.44
CA ALA A 347 -8.65 -23.44 8.08
C ALA A 347 -7.71 -22.24 7.96
N GLN A 348 -7.76 -21.51 6.84
CA GLN A 348 -7.02 -20.26 6.66
C GLN A 348 -7.52 -19.15 7.58
N LEU A 349 -8.83 -19.06 7.83
CA LEU A 349 -9.40 -18.12 8.81
C LEU A 349 -8.91 -18.43 10.22
N ASP A 350 -8.91 -19.70 10.63
CA ASP A 350 -8.38 -20.10 11.95
C ASP A 350 -6.89 -19.76 12.08
N ALA A 351 -6.11 -19.98 11.02
CA ALA A 351 -4.70 -19.60 10.98
C ALA A 351 -4.53 -18.07 11.10
N ALA A 352 -5.35 -17.28 10.40
CA ALA A 352 -5.32 -15.82 10.46
C ALA A 352 -5.66 -15.30 11.87
N ILE A 353 -6.66 -15.89 12.55
CA ILE A 353 -7.03 -15.53 13.92
C ILE A 353 -5.86 -15.82 14.89
N ARG A 354 -5.24 -16.99 14.79
CA ARG A 354 -4.09 -17.38 15.63
C ARG A 354 -2.90 -16.45 15.38
N LYS A 355 -2.61 -16.15 14.10
CA LYS A 355 -1.54 -15.23 13.73
C LYS A 355 -1.79 -13.83 14.27
N ALA A 356 -2.97 -13.25 14.07
CA ALA A 356 -3.30 -11.92 14.58
C ALA A 356 -3.16 -11.85 16.10
N ASN A 357 -3.63 -12.87 16.84
CA ASN A 357 -3.44 -12.93 18.29
C ASN A 357 -1.96 -12.95 18.71
N THR A 358 -1.10 -13.65 17.94
CA THR A 358 0.35 -13.68 18.20
C THR A 358 1.00 -12.36 17.86
N ASP A 359 0.67 -11.77 16.70
CA ASP A 359 1.22 -10.50 16.24
C ASP A 359 0.90 -9.35 17.22
N VAL A 360 -0.34 -9.30 17.73
CA VAL A 360 -0.75 -8.30 18.73
C VAL A 360 0.00 -8.47 20.04
N LYS A 361 0.11 -9.71 20.56
CA LYS A 361 0.86 -10.00 21.78
C LYS A 361 2.34 -9.60 21.63
N GLN A 362 2.93 -9.92 20.49
CA GLN A 362 4.31 -9.54 20.20
C GLN A 362 4.48 -8.02 20.15
N SER A 363 3.60 -7.30 19.42
CA SER A 363 3.66 -5.85 19.30
C SER A 363 3.44 -5.17 20.65
N PHE A 364 2.51 -5.66 21.48
CA PHE A 364 2.28 -5.13 22.84
C PHE A 364 3.51 -5.30 23.73
N MET A 365 4.07 -6.53 23.80
CA MET A 365 5.28 -6.80 24.58
C MET A 365 6.48 -5.98 24.08
N GLN A 366 6.56 -5.74 22.77
CA GLN A 366 7.61 -4.92 22.18
C GLN A 366 7.52 -3.48 22.68
N VAL A 367 6.33 -2.86 22.63
CA VAL A 367 6.11 -1.48 23.10
C VAL A 367 6.40 -1.36 24.61
N GLU A 368 5.94 -2.33 25.43
CA GLU A 368 6.22 -2.36 26.87
C GLU A 368 7.73 -2.48 27.15
N THR A 369 8.41 -3.37 26.41
CA THR A 369 9.86 -3.56 26.51
C THR A 369 10.61 -2.29 26.07
N ASP A 370 10.18 -1.66 24.99
CA ASP A 370 10.84 -0.46 24.45
C ASP A 370 10.68 0.73 25.39
N GLN A 371 9.53 0.87 26.06
CA GLN A 371 9.37 1.89 27.10
C GLN A 371 10.36 1.67 28.25
N ALA A 372 10.50 0.43 28.73
CA ALA A 372 11.47 0.11 29.80
C ALA A 372 12.91 0.36 29.33
N LYS A 373 13.27 -0.07 28.10
CA LYS A 373 14.57 0.18 27.49
C LYS A 373 14.86 1.67 27.34
N LEU A 374 13.89 2.45 26.87
CA LEU A 374 14.05 3.89 26.68
C LEU A 374 14.38 4.59 27.99
N ASN A 375 13.68 4.27 29.07
CA ASN A 375 13.94 4.81 30.42
C ASN A 375 15.35 4.42 30.90
N ALA A 376 15.73 3.14 30.72
CA ALA A 376 17.05 2.66 31.10
C ALA A 376 18.15 3.30 30.25
N ARG A 377 17.97 3.46 28.94
CA ARG A 377 18.94 4.12 28.04
C ARG A 377 19.08 5.59 28.33
N LYS A 378 17.99 6.29 28.71
CA LYS A 378 18.06 7.68 29.15
C LYS A 378 18.90 7.80 30.44
N ALA A 379 18.61 6.99 31.44
CA ALA A 379 19.38 6.99 32.69
C ALA A 379 20.88 6.64 32.45
N ALA A 380 21.15 5.69 31.55
CA ALA A 380 22.54 5.34 31.17
C ALA A 380 23.24 6.50 30.45
N MET A 381 22.54 7.20 29.54
CA MET A 381 23.07 8.39 28.85
C MET A 381 23.40 9.50 29.85
N ASP A 382 22.45 9.86 30.73
CA ASP A 382 22.63 10.91 31.74
C ASP A 382 23.81 10.58 32.69
N SER A 383 23.89 9.33 33.15
CA SER A 383 25.00 8.86 34.01
C SER A 383 26.36 8.84 33.31
N SER A 384 26.39 8.37 32.05
CA SER A 384 27.63 8.31 31.27
C SER A 384 28.16 9.70 30.92
N GLU A 385 27.29 10.67 30.70
CA GLU A 385 27.69 12.08 30.50
C GLU A 385 28.32 12.66 31.74
N ILE A 386 27.74 12.42 32.95
CA ILE A 386 28.33 12.83 34.21
C ILE A 386 29.73 12.20 34.42
N VAL A 387 29.89 10.89 34.11
CA VAL A 387 31.18 10.19 34.22
C VAL A 387 32.20 10.76 33.24
N SER A 388 31.80 11.10 32.03
CA SER A 388 32.64 11.71 31.00
C SER A 388 33.17 13.08 31.46
N GLN A 389 32.28 13.93 31.99
CA GLN A 389 32.65 15.25 32.53
C GLN A 389 33.60 15.14 33.75
N ALA A 390 33.28 14.24 34.68
CA ALA A 390 34.11 13.98 35.86
C ALA A 390 35.46 13.42 35.47
N SER A 391 35.55 12.51 34.49
CA SER A 391 36.84 11.97 34.03
C SER A 391 37.72 13.03 33.39
N ARG A 392 37.13 13.99 32.66
CA ARG A 392 37.83 15.12 32.09
C ARG A 392 38.38 16.05 33.16
N ALA A 393 37.61 16.37 34.20
CA ALA A 393 38.06 17.17 35.35
C ALA A 393 39.19 16.46 36.10
N GLN A 394 39.04 15.16 36.43
CA GLN A 394 40.09 14.38 37.12
C GLN A 394 41.40 14.25 36.29
N TYR A 395 41.32 14.22 34.96
CA TYR A 395 42.52 14.28 34.14
C TYR A 395 43.24 15.62 34.25
N GLN A 396 42.50 16.74 34.36
CA GLN A 396 43.12 18.07 34.56
C GLN A 396 43.87 18.16 35.86
N GLU A 397 43.38 17.47 36.91
CA GLU A 397 44.03 17.37 38.21
C GLU A 397 45.11 16.27 38.28
N GLY A 398 45.39 15.56 37.17
CA GLY A 398 46.38 14.48 37.12
C GLY A 398 45.98 13.17 37.76
N LEU A 399 44.69 13.00 38.14
CA LEU A 399 44.18 11.82 38.83
C LEU A 399 43.75 10.68 37.88
N LYS A 400 43.60 10.99 36.60
CA LYS A 400 43.26 10.01 35.55
C LYS A 400 44.19 10.18 34.34
N THR A 401 44.25 9.12 33.53
CA THR A 401 44.98 9.13 32.25
C THR A 401 44.08 9.66 31.13
N MET A 402 44.71 10.06 30.02
CA MET A 402 43.97 10.42 28.81
C MET A 402 43.16 9.27 28.25
N VAL A 403 43.63 8.03 28.35
CA VAL A 403 42.92 6.83 27.94
C VAL A 403 41.60 6.67 28.71
N ASP A 404 41.60 6.97 30.02
CA ASP A 404 40.39 6.94 30.84
C ASP A 404 39.35 7.97 30.38
N VAL A 405 39.80 9.17 29.99
CA VAL A 405 38.93 10.23 29.46
C VAL A 405 38.32 9.81 28.11
N LEU A 406 39.13 9.31 27.20
CA LEU A 406 38.66 8.86 25.88
C LEU A 406 37.66 7.70 25.99
N LEU A 407 37.91 6.76 26.91
CA LEU A 407 37.02 5.66 27.17
C LEU A 407 35.66 6.16 27.73
N ALA A 408 35.70 7.08 28.71
CA ALA A 408 34.49 7.66 29.29
C ALA A 408 33.67 8.45 28.26
N GLN A 409 34.33 9.23 27.39
CA GLN A 409 33.70 9.96 26.30
C GLN A 409 33.05 9.01 25.28
N ARG A 410 33.77 7.96 24.87
CA ARG A 410 33.21 6.95 23.95
C ARG A 410 31.99 6.27 24.54
N ASN A 411 31.99 5.92 25.84
CA ASN A 411 30.85 5.31 26.52
C ASN A 411 29.66 6.27 26.59
N ALA A 412 29.90 7.56 26.90
CA ALA A 412 28.83 8.57 26.93
C ALA A 412 28.22 8.78 25.53
N PHE A 413 29.04 8.82 24.50
CA PHE A 413 28.56 8.93 23.12
C PHE A 413 27.76 7.69 22.69
N SER A 414 28.25 6.48 22.97
CA SER A 414 27.51 5.24 22.69
C SER A 414 26.15 5.23 23.41
N ALA A 415 26.10 5.63 24.69
CA ALA A 415 24.84 5.71 25.42
C ALA A 415 23.88 6.73 24.82
N LYS A 416 24.38 7.89 24.33
CA LYS A 416 23.58 8.89 23.61
C LYS A 416 22.99 8.34 22.32
N THR A 417 23.77 7.66 21.50
CA THR A 417 23.30 7.08 20.24
C THR A 417 22.29 5.94 20.48
N ASP A 418 22.52 5.13 21.52
CA ASP A 418 21.58 4.07 21.93
C ASP A 418 20.21 4.64 22.39
N TYR A 419 20.22 5.76 23.12
CA TYR A 419 19.00 6.46 23.51
C TYR A 419 18.26 7.03 22.31
N LEU A 420 18.95 7.68 21.37
CA LEU A 420 18.35 8.23 20.16
C LEU A 420 17.68 7.13 19.29
N ASN A 421 18.34 5.99 19.14
CA ASN A 421 17.75 4.85 18.44
C ASN A 421 16.51 4.34 19.16
N ALA A 422 16.57 4.09 20.46
CA ALA A 422 15.45 3.60 21.25
C ALA A 422 14.24 4.56 21.22
N LYS A 423 14.48 5.88 21.15
CA LYS A 423 13.45 6.91 21.01
C LYS A 423 12.59 6.73 19.78
N TYR A 424 13.22 6.55 18.61
CA TYR A 424 12.49 6.40 17.35
C TYR A 424 11.90 4.99 17.17
N ASP A 425 12.57 3.95 17.68
CA ASP A 425 12.05 2.59 17.68
C ASP A 425 10.72 2.49 18.45
N TYR A 426 10.65 3.10 19.62
CA TYR A 426 9.41 3.15 20.41
C TYR A 426 8.24 3.76 19.63
N LEU A 427 8.45 4.90 18.96
CA LEU A 427 7.40 5.57 18.17
C LEU A 427 6.85 4.69 17.06
N LEU A 428 7.75 4.02 16.33
CA LEU A 428 7.36 3.12 15.24
C LEU A 428 6.62 1.88 15.76
N HIS A 429 7.06 1.30 16.87
CA HIS A 429 6.40 0.12 17.44
C HIS A 429 5.02 0.44 18.03
N VAL A 430 4.79 1.67 18.53
CA VAL A 430 3.44 2.12 18.92
C VAL A 430 2.49 2.15 17.73
N LEU A 431 2.92 2.71 16.57
CA LEU A 431 2.11 2.68 15.36
C LEU A 431 1.87 1.24 14.86
N GLN A 432 2.88 0.39 14.97
CA GLN A 432 2.78 -1.02 14.59
C GLN A 432 1.79 -1.80 15.48
N LEU A 433 1.73 -1.48 16.79
CA LEU A 433 0.73 -2.04 17.69
C LEU A 433 -0.69 -1.62 17.27
N GLN A 434 -0.91 -0.35 16.96
CA GLN A 434 -2.20 0.14 16.46
C GLN A 434 -2.59 -0.50 15.11
N ALA A 435 -1.62 -0.69 14.21
CA ALA A 435 -1.84 -1.40 12.96
C ALA A 435 -2.22 -2.88 13.20
N SER A 436 -1.59 -3.53 14.17
CA SER A 436 -1.83 -4.95 14.48
C SER A 436 -3.26 -5.24 14.95
N VAL A 437 -3.96 -4.26 15.51
CA VAL A 437 -5.39 -4.37 15.88
C VAL A 437 -6.34 -3.77 14.85
N GLY A 438 -5.82 -3.13 13.78
CA GLY A 438 -6.64 -2.52 12.74
C GLY A 438 -7.09 -1.08 13.04
N GLN A 439 -6.52 -0.43 14.05
CA GLN A 439 -6.90 0.92 14.48
C GLN A 439 -6.03 2.03 13.88
N LEU A 440 -4.93 1.69 13.20
CA LEU A 440 -4.06 2.70 12.61
C LEU A 440 -4.78 3.45 11.50
N THR A 441 -5.09 4.71 11.75
CA THR A 441 -5.72 5.64 10.82
C THR A 441 -4.96 6.97 10.79
N GLU A 442 -5.45 7.91 10.00
CA GLU A 442 -4.91 9.28 9.97
C GLU A 442 -5.03 10.01 11.32
N LYS A 443 -5.96 9.57 12.19
CA LYS A 443 -6.15 10.18 13.51
C LYS A 443 -4.96 9.90 14.42
N GLU A 444 -4.50 8.66 14.47
CA GLU A 444 -3.34 8.25 15.27
C GLU A 444 -2.05 8.93 14.76
N LEU A 445 -1.97 9.14 13.43
CA LEU A 445 -0.89 9.91 12.83
C LEU A 445 -0.93 11.38 13.29
N ALA A 446 -2.13 11.99 13.35
CA ALA A 446 -2.33 13.36 13.81
C ALA A 446 -2.02 13.52 15.31
N GLU A 447 -2.33 12.52 16.15
CA GLU A 447 -1.97 12.51 17.57
C GLU A 447 -0.44 12.53 17.76
N LEU A 448 0.31 11.76 16.98
CA LEU A 448 1.76 11.84 16.97
C LEU A 448 2.27 13.17 16.40
N ASN A 449 1.64 13.68 15.35
CA ASN A 449 2.01 14.94 14.74
C ASN A 449 1.90 16.13 15.73
N ALA A 450 0.95 16.10 16.66
CA ALA A 450 0.80 17.11 17.71
C ALA A 450 2.03 17.23 18.64
N TRP A 451 2.91 16.22 18.66
CA TRP A 451 4.16 16.23 19.41
C TRP A 451 5.37 16.69 18.58
N LEU A 452 5.18 16.99 17.30
CA LEU A 452 6.20 17.56 16.45
C LEU A 452 6.16 19.08 16.51
N ILE A 453 7.35 19.70 16.49
CA ILE A 453 7.53 21.16 16.47
C ILE A 453 8.42 21.55 15.30
N GLU A 454 8.27 22.77 14.86
CA GLU A 454 9.12 23.34 13.84
C GLU A 454 10.60 23.37 14.31
N TYR A 455 11.50 23.00 13.42
CA TYR A 455 12.95 22.99 13.70
C TYR A 455 13.48 24.43 13.70
N ASP A 456 13.61 25.04 14.88
CA ASP A 456 13.95 26.47 15.01
C ASP A 456 15.41 26.73 15.34
N SER A 457 16.32 25.80 15.29
CA SER A 457 17.78 25.96 15.35
C SER A 457 18.53 24.81 16.05
N PRO A 458 19.90 24.75 16.01
CA PRO A 458 20.71 23.69 16.61
C PRO A 458 20.60 23.53 18.15
N GLN A 459 19.83 24.39 18.83
CA GLN A 459 19.62 24.31 20.29
C GLN A 459 18.45 23.39 20.69
N SER A 460 17.68 22.86 19.75
CA SER A 460 16.51 22.02 20.00
C SER A 460 16.77 20.50 19.95
N LEU A 461 18.02 20.10 19.78
CA LEU A 461 18.46 18.69 19.73
C LEU A 461 19.19 18.26 21.00
#